data_3a419effedd15c8d5da57ca796dbd8fd
#
_entry.id   3a419effedd15c8d5da57ca796dbd8fd
#
_cell.length_a   1.000
_cell.length_b   1.000
_cell.length_c   1.000
_cell.angle_alpha   90.00
_cell.angle_beta   90.00
_cell.angle_gamma   90.00
#
_symmetry.space_group_name_H-M   'P 1'
#
loop_
_entity.id
_entity.type
_entity.pdbx_description
1 polymer ?
#
loop_
_entity_poly.entity_id
_entity_poly.type
_entity_poly.pdbx_seq_one_letter_code
_entity_poly.pdbx_strand_id
1 'polypeptide(L)'
;WRKAFKLCPPTASQNMLLNGMTLIGKEIVKTKDAQVRAAMIDTVLTLNDLRAEYYPKYAVTAYNSKGQYITQYFKDPQVVYDQLNKIIEINQEKVKPSLLLLDLNAAIELYKKSAIGAEDVINTYQNAIALLDKAGNSDDNAKIRSDIEGLFITSQVASCDNLIALFTPRYEADPDNMDLVTNIVKMLGSTEGCQNNDLFLNAVTKMHKNEPSASSAYYLYKLHSAKDESETAIKYFEEAVS
;
A
#
# COMPACT_ATOMS: atom_id res chain seq x y z
N TRP A 1 23.74 -29.86 -6.02
CA TRP A 1 23.11 -28.77 -6.71
C TRP A 1 24.13 -27.79 -7.32
N ARG A 2 25.05 -27.17 -6.53
CA ARG A 2 26.03 -26.17 -7.00
C ARG A 2 26.84 -26.64 -8.23
N LYS A 3 27.30 -27.90 -8.24
CA LYS A 3 28.02 -28.47 -9.38
C LYS A 3 27.10 -28.55 -10.63
N ALA A 4 25.88 -29.03 -10.45
CA ALA A 4 24.92 -29.12 -11.54
C ALA A 4 24.56 -27.73 -12.10
N PHE A 5 24.33 -26.75 -11.23
CA PHE A 5 23.98 -25.36 -11.62
C PHE A 5 25.11 -24.67 -12.42
N LYS A 6 26.38 -25.00 -12.12
CA LYS A 6 27.55 -24.51 -12.91
C LYS A 6 27.67 -25.14 -14.29
N LEU A 7 27.21 -26.38 -14.44
CA LEU A 7 27.33 -27.13 -15.71
C LEU A 7 26.09 -26.97 -16.61
N CYS A 8 24.95 -26.65 -16.05
CA CYS A 8 23.69 -26.54 -16.78
C CYS A 8 23.28 -25.06 -16.87
N PRO A 9 22.85 -24.54 -18.03
CA PRO A 9 22.33 -23.19 -18.14
C PRO A 9 21.05 -23.03 -17.33
N PRO A 10 20.73 -21.82 -16.86
CA PRO A 10 19.48 -21.53 -16.12
C PRO A 10 18.21 -21.96 -16.86
N THR A 11 18.27 -22.02 -18.18
CA THR A 11 17.18 -22.46 -19.07
C THR A 11 16.93 -23.96 -19.07
N ALA A 12 17.83 -24.79 -18.50
CA ALA A 12 17.71 -26.24 -18.54
C ALA A 12 16.48 -26.78 -17.77
N SER A 13 16.16 -26.19 -16.62
CA SER A 13 14.97 -26.55 -15.85
C SER A 13 14.66 -25.51 -14.78
N GLN A 14 13.40 -25.06 -14.72
CA GLN A 14 12.88 -24.26 -13.61
C GLN A 14 13.10 -24.94 -12.25
N ASN A 15 12.96 -26.27 -12.19
CA ASN A 15 13.13 -27.00 -10.95
C ASN A 15 14.56 -26.89 -10.39
N MET A 16 15.55 -26.67 -11.23
CA MET A 16 16.91 -26.42 -10.75
C MET A 16 16.99 -25.14 -9.92
N LEU A 17 16.32 -24.07 -10.36
CA LEU A 17 16.25 -22.80 -9.62
C LEU A 17 15.46 -22.97 -8.31
N LEU A 18 14.30 -23.61 -8.37
CA LEU A 18 13.45 -23.89 -7.18
C LEU A 18 14.18 -24.75 -6.13
N ASN A 19 14.83 -25.81 -6.57
CA ASN A 19 15.60 -26.69 -5.68
C ASN A 19 16.79 -25.93 -5.06
N GLY A 20 17.42 -25.06 -5.83
CA GLY A 20 18.50 -24.18 -5.33
C GLY A 20 18.02 -23.29 -4.21
N MET A 21 16.92 -22.56 -4.40
CA MET A 21 16.33 -21.71 -3.36
C MET A 21 15.98 -22.51 -2.10
N THR A 22 15.35 -23.68 -2.26
CA THR A 22 14.97 -24.54 -1.13
C THR A 22 16.19 -25.04 -0.34
N LEU A 23 17.22 -25.53 -1.05
CA LEU A 23 18.42 -26.08 -0.41
C LEU A 23 19.23 -24.98 0.29
N ILE A 24 19.44 -23.84 -0.39
CA ILE A 24 20.17 -22.72 0.17
C ILE A 24 19.40 -22.10 1.34
N GLY A 25 18.08 -21.97 1.26
CA GLY A 25 17.22 -21.47 2.32
C GLY A 25 17.37 -22.28 3.62
N LYS A 26 17.46 -23.62 3.52
CA LYS A 26 17.73 -24.49 4.67
C LYS A 26 19.11 -24.28 5.28
N GLU A 27 20.12 -24.00 4.47
CA GLU A 27 21.48 -23.75 4.94
C GLU A 27 21.65 -22.35 5.54
N ILE A 28 20.93 -21.33 5.05
CA ILE A 28 20.92 -19.96 5.61
C ILE A 28 20.59 -19.99 7.11
N VAL A 29 19.60 -20.80 7.50
CA VAL A 29 19.16 -20.91 8.91
C VAL A 29 20.23 -21.48 9.81
N LYS A 30 21.07 -22.39 9.29
CA LYS A 30 22.14 -23.07 10.04
C LYS A 30 23.46 -22.29 10.04
N THR A 31 23.62 -21.36 9.10
CA THR A 31 24.88 -20.63 8.89
C THR A 31 25.04 -19.51 9.93
N LYS A 32 26.08 -19.59 10.73
CA LYS A 32 26.43 -18.59 11.76
C LYS A 32 27.30 -17.47 11.21
N ASP A 33 28.14 -17.76 10.22
CA ASP A 33 28.98 -16.76 9.57
C ASP A 33 28.13 -15.76 8.78
N ALA A 34 28.24 -14.48 9.15
CA ALA A 34 27.42 -13.41 8.59
C ALA A 34 27.70 -13.16 7.11
N GLN A 35 28.96 -13.25 6.68
CA GLN A 35 29.34 -13.03 5.28
C GLN A 35 28.86 -14.17 4.39
N VAL A 36 29.05 -15.41 4.83
CA VAL A 36 28.56 -16.60 4.11
C VAL A 36 27.04 -16.58 4.05
N ARG A 37 26.37 -16.21 5.13
CA ARG A 37 24.92 -16.08 5.18
C ARG A 37 24.41 -15.02 4.21
N ALA A 38 25.04 -13.84 4.18
CA ALA A 38 24.67 -12.77 3.24
C ALA A 38 24.82 -13.21 1.77
N ALA A 39 25.92 -13.87 1.43
CA ALA A 39 26.14 -14.41 0.08
C ALA A 39 25.10 -15.50 -0.32
N MET A 40 24.63 -16.28 0.65
CA MET A 40 23.56 -17.25 0.43
C MET A 40 22.22 -16.57 0.18
N ILE A 41 21.88 -15.50 0.93
CA ILE A 41 20.68 -14.70 0.74
C ILE A 41 20.71 -14.08 -0.66
N ASP A 42 21.80 -13.44 -1.04
CA ASP A 42 21.98 -12.85 -2.35
C ASP A 42 21.79 -13.90 -3.47
N THR A 43 22.36 -15.10 -3.28
CA THR A 43 22.15 -16.21 -4.23
C THR A 43 20.66 -16.56 -4.38
N VAL A 44 19.89 -16.63 -3.28
CA VAL A 44 18.45 -16.95 -3.33
C VAL A 44 17.67 -15.86 -4.06
N LEU A 45 18.01 -14.59 -3.82
CA LEU A 45 17.37 -13.47 -4.54
C LEU A 45 17.69 -13.53 -6.03
N THR A 46 18.95 -13.76 -6.40
CA THR A 46 19.40 -13.94 -7.80
C THR A 46 18.67 -15.11 -8.48
N LEU A 47 18.46 -16.23 -7.80
CA LEU A 47 17.72 -17.36 -8.37
C LEU A 47 16.27 -17.03 -8.69
N ASN A 48 15.62 -16.13 -7.91
CA ASN A 48 14.30 -15.64 -8.26
C ASN A 48 14.33 -14.73 -9.49
N ASP A 49 15.34 -13.86 -9.63
CA ASP A 49 15.52 -13.02 -10.82
C ASP A 49 15.74 -13.86 -12.08
N LEU A 50 16.62 -14.85 -12.02
CA LEU A 50 16.84 -15.81 -13.11
C LEU A 50 15.56 -16.58 -13.45
N ARG A 51 14.76 -16.95 -12.44
CA ARG A 51 13.48 -17.60 -12.69
C ARG A 51 12.49 -16.69 -13.41
N ALA A 52 12.42 -15.41 -13.04
CA ALA A 52 11.57 -14.45 -13.73
C ALA A 52 12.02 -14.22 -15.18
N GLU A 53 13.33 -14.11 -15.39
CA GLU A 53 13.94 -13.87 -16.70
C GLU A 53 13.75 -15.05 -17.65
N TYR A 54 14.18 -16.24 -17.24
CA TYR A 54 14.19 -17.42 -18.13
C TYR A 54 12.86 -18.17 -18.19
N TYR A 55 11.95 -17.89 -17.27
CA TYR A 55 10.62 -18.51 -17.22
C TYR A 55 9.52 -17.45 -17.00
N PRO A 56 9.26 -16.56 -17.99
CA PRO A 56 8.34 -15.42 -17.83
C PRO A 56 6.94 -15.79 -17.35
N LYS A 57 6.46 -16.99 -17.69
CA LYS A 57 5.19 -17.55 -17.18
C LYS A 57 5.11 -17.56 -15.65
N TYR A 58 6.27 -17.60 -14.97
CA TYR A 58 6.38 -17.68 -13.53
C TYR A 58 6.95 -16.41 -12.90
N ALA A 59 7.12 -15.32 -13.66
CA ALA A 59 7.74 -14.08 -13.19
C ALA A 59 7.03 -13.51 -11.94
N VAL A 60 5.70 -13.42 -11.99
CA VAL A 60 4.89 -12.97 -10.83
C VAL A 60 5.17 -13.81 -9.58
N THR A 61 5.18 -15.13 -9.72
CA THR A 61 5.46 -16.03 -8.60
C THR A 61 6.90 -15.90 -8.11
N ALA A 62 7.85 -15.70 -9.01
CA ALA A 62 9.26 -15.50 -8.67
C ALA A 62 9.47 -14.21 -7.88
N TYR A 63 8.90 -13.10 -8.33
CA TYR A 63 8.99 -11.82 -7.62
C TYR A 63 8.26 -11.83 -6.28
N ASN A 64 7.09 -12.46 -6.18
CA ASN A 64 6.42 -12.66 -4.90
C ASN A 64 7.27 -13.51 -3.92
N SER A 65 7.94 -14.56 -4.41
CA SER A 65 8.89 -15.35 -3.62
C SER A 65 10.10 -14.52 -3.20
N LYS A 66 10.66 -13.70 -4.11
CA LYS A 66 11.75 -12.77 -3.80
C LYS A 66 11.38 -11.81 -2.67
N GLY A 67 10.17 -11.21 -2.73
CA GLY A 67 9.66 -10.33 -1.69
C GLY A 67 9.58 -11.02 -0.32
N GLN A 68 9.14 -12.28 -0.27
CA GLN A 68 9.11 -13.06 0.96
C GLN A 68 10.53 -13.29 1.55
N TYR A 69 11.51 -13.59 0.72
CA TYR A 69 12.91 -13.71 1.18
C TYR A 69 13.47 -12.38 1.68
N ILE A 70 13.17 -11.26 1.00
CA ILE A 70 13.59 -9.93 1.43
C ILE A 70 13.05 -9.64 2.83
N THR A 71 11.76 -9.78 3.06
CA THR A 71 11.13 -9.51 4.36
C THR A 71 11.56 -10.47 5.47
N GLN A 72 11.95 -11.68 5.12
CA GLN A 72 12.45 -12.67 6.06
C GLN A 72 13.87 -12.37 6.54
N TYR A 73 14.74 -11.90 5.65
CA TYR A 73 16.17 -11.83 5.93
C TYR A 73 16.71 -10.43 6.18
N PHE A 74 16.08 -9.40 5.62
CA PHE A 74 16.49 -8.01 5.86
C PHE A 74 15.70 -7.39 7.01
N LYS A 75 16.41 -6.64 7.86
CA LYS A 75 15.81 -5.92 9.01
C LYS A 75 15.85 -4.41 8.82
N ASP A 76 16.61 -3.94 7.85
CA ASP A 76 16.64 -2.52 7.51
C ASP A 76 15.37 -2.15 6.74
N PRO A 77 14.51 -1.27 7.28
CA PRO A 77 13.27 -0.90 6.63
C PRO A 77 13.51 -0.18 5.29
N GLN A 78 14.65 0.50 5.10
CA GLN A 78 14.97 1.13 3.82
C GLN A 78 15.16 0.08 2.73
N VAL A 79 15.93 -0.97 3.02
CA VAL A 79 16.15 -2.08 2.08
C VAL A 79 14.85 -2.80 1.75
N VAL A 80 14.03 -3.06 2.77
CA VAL A 80 12.73 -3.73 2.58
C VAL A 80 11.81 -2.89 1.71
N TYR A 81 11.65 -1.61 2.03
CA TYR A 81 10.81 -0.66 1.30
C TYR A 81 11.23 -0.52 -0.16
N ASP A 82 12.51 -0.25 -0.42
CA ASP A 82 13.03 -0.06 -1.79
C ASP A 82 12.87 -1.31 -2.67
N GLN A 83 13.05 -2.49 -2.08
CA GLN A 83 12.93 -3.75 -2.83
C GLN A 83 11.47 -4.16 -3.03
N LEU A 84 10.60 -3.97 -2.03
CA LEU A 84 9.18 -4.28 -2.17
C LEU A 84 8.48 -3.36 -3.16
N ASN A 85 8.79 -2.05 -3.15
CA ASN A 85 8.24 -1.12 -4.14
C ASN A 85 8.52 -1.59 -5.59
N LYS A 86 9.74 -2.04 -5.89
CA LYS A 86 10.08 -2.59 -7.21
C LYS A 86 9.26 -3.84 -7.55
N ILE A 87 9.06 -4.72 -6.58
CA ILE A 87 8.27 -5.95 -6.77
C ILE A 87 6.78 -5.62 -6.97
N ILE A 88 6.26 -4.66 -6.21
CA ILE A 88 4.87 -4.20 -6.30
C ILE A 88 4.63 -3.54 -7.66
N GLU A 89 5.56 -2.68 -8.10
CA GLU A 89 5.50 -2.03 -9.42
C GLU A 89 5.47 -3.05 -10.57
N ILE A 90 6.26 -4.13 -10.48
CA ILE A 90 6.29 -5.17 -11.51
C ILE A 90 5.04 -6.05 -11.50
N ASN A 91 4.61 -6.49 -10.31
CA ASN A 91 3.53 -7.48 -10.17
C ASN A 91 2.13 -6.86 -10.18
N GLN A 92 2.00 -5.56 -9.84
CA GLN A 92 0.74 -4.83 -9.73
C GLN A 92 -0.29 -5.61 -8.87
N GLU A 93 -1.54 -5.75 -9.31
CA GLU A 93 -2.61 -6.48 -8.61
C GLU A 93 -2.32 -7.98 -8.39
N LYS A 94 -1.26 -8.52 -9.00
CA LYS A 94 -0.80 -9.91 -8.80
C LYS A 94 0.25 -10.04 -7.70
N VAL A 95 0.60 -8.93 -7.05
CA VAL A 95 1.48 -8.98 -5.89
C VAL A 95 0.79 -9.74 -4.75
N LYS A 96 1.57 -10.51 -4.01
CA LYS A 96 1.03 -11.21 -2.83
C LYS A 96 0.58 -10.19 -1.78
N PRO A 97 -0.69 -10.21 -1.34
CA PRO A 97 -1.26 -9.19 -0.44
C PRO A 97 -0.44 -8.94 0.82
N SER A 98 0.15 -9.98 1.40
CA SER A 98 1.02 -9.84 2.58
C SER A 98 2.27 -8.97 2.34
N LEU A 99 2.74 -8.83 1.09
CA LEU A 99 3.86 -7.95 0.77
C LEU A 99 3.45 -6.47 0.81
N LEU A 100 2.19 -6.15 0.47
CA LEU A 100 1.64 -4.80 0.61
C LEU A 100 1.60 -4.34 2.07
N LEU A 101 1.19 -5.24 2.98
CA LEU A 101 1.21 -4.96 4.42
C LEU A 101 2.64 -4.73 4.94
N LEU A 102 3.61 -5.54 4.48
CA LEU A 102 5.00 -5.41 4.89
C LEU A 102 5.68 -4.17 4.32
N ASP A 103 5.29 -3.75 3.11
CA ASP A 103 5.73 -2.51 2.49
C ASP A 103 5.24 -1.28 3.27
N LEU A 104 3.95 -1.24 3.61
CA LEU A 104 3.40 -0.18 4.46
C LEU A 104 4.07 -0.14 5.83
N ASN A 105 4.33 -1.30 6.45
CA ASN A 105 5.05 -1.36 7.72
C ASN A 105 6.47 -0.78 7.60
N ALA A 106 7.19 -1.09 6.52
CA ALA A 106 8.52 -0.53 6.27
C ALA A 106 8.46 1.00 6.06
N ALA A 107 7.46 1.50 5.32
CA ALA A 107 7.24 2.93 5.13
C ALA A 107 6.98 3.64 6.48
N ILE A 108 6.12 3.08 7.34
CA ILE A 108 5.83 3.64 8.68
C ILE A 108 7.09 3.66 9.56
N GLU A 109 7.92 2.62 9.53
CA GLU A 109 9.18 2.59 10.28
C GLU A 109 10.19 3.65 9.76
N LEU A 110 10.22 3.90 8.46
CA LEU A 110 11.03 4.98 7.87
C LEU A 110 10.50 6.36 8.27
N TYR A 111 9.19 6.56 8.26
CA TYR A 111 8.56 7.80 8.73
C TYR A 111 8.88 8.08 10.20
N LYS A 112 8.79 7.09 11.09
CA LYS A 112 9.17 7.22 12.50
C LYS A 112 10.64 7.61 12.71
N LYS A 113 11.51 7.25 11.74
CA LYS A 113 12.92 7.64 11.70
C LYS A 113 13.16 8.97 10.97
N SER A 114 12.12 9.64 10.51
CA SER A 114 12.18 10.86 9.68
C SER A 114 12.99 10.68 8.39
N ALA A 115 13.05 9.46 7.85
CA ALA A 115 13.72 9.14 6.60
C ALA A 115 12.83 9.40 5.38
N ILE A 116 11.51 9.33 5.55
CA ILE A 116 10.50 9.70 4.54
C ILE A 116 9.41 10.56 5.17
N GLY A 117 8.61 11.24 4.32
CA GLY A 117 7.50 12.09 4.74
C GLY A 117 6.19 11.32 4.98
N ALA A 118 5.21 12.00 5.60
CA ALA A 118 3.87 11.45 5.77
C ALA A 118 3.21 11.14 4.42
N GLU A 119 3.49 11.94 3.40
CA GLU A 119 2.99 11.76 2.04
C GLU A 119 3.38 10.39 1.46
N ASP A 120 4.64 9.96 1.66
CA ASP A 120 5.12 8.67 1.15
C ASP A 120 4.35 7.51 1.79
N VAL A 121 4.09 7.58 3.10
CA VAL A 121 3.32 6.54 3.80
C VAL A 121 1.86 6.52 3.35
N ILE A 122 1.24 7.70 3.18
CA ILE A 122 -0.15 7.81 2.71
C ILE A 122 -0.26 7.26 1.29
N ASN A 123 0.67 7.59 0.40
CA ASN A 123 0.72 7.07 -0.97
C ASN A 123 0.91 5.55 -0.99
N THR A 124 1.78 5.00 -0.14
CA THR A 124 1.98 3.54 0.02
C THR A 124 0.69 2.86 0.46
N TYR A 125 0.00 3.42 1.46
CA TYR A 125 -1.31 2.92 1.91
C TYR A 125 -2.35 2.94 0.77
N GLN A 126 -2.50 4.07 0.07
CA GLN A 126 -3.47 4.21 -1.01
C GLN A 126 -3.20 3.24 -2.15
N ASN A 127 -1.93 3.08 -2.54
CA ASN A 127 -1.54 2.12 -3.56
C ASN A 127 -1.87 0.68 -3.13
N ALA A 128 -1.58 0.32 -1.89
CA ALA A 128 -1.90 -1.01 -1.36
C ALA A 128 -3.40 -1.31 -1.42
N ILE A 129 -4.26 -0.36 -1.02
CA ILE A 129 -5.72 -0.49 -1.08
C ILE A 129 -6.19 -0.61 -2.55
N ALA A 130 -5.68 0.24 -3.45
CA ALA A 130 -6.05 0.20 -4.86
C ALA A 130 -5.67 -1.13 -5.53
N LEU A 131 -4.52 -1.71 -5.18
CA LEU A 131 -4.10 -3.01 -5.71
C LEU A 131 -4.95 -4.16 -5.16
N LEU A 132 -5.36 -4.10 -3.89
CA LEU A 132 -6.29 -5.06 -3.30
C LEU A 132 -7.68 -4.99 -3.96
N ASP A 133 -8.17 -3.79 -4.27
CA ASP A 133 -9.44 -3.60 -5.00
C ASP A 133 -9.40 -4.27 -6.37
N LYS A 134 -8.30 -4.09 -7.11
CA LYS A 134 -8.08 -4.73 -8.42
C LYS A 134 -7.92 -6.25 -8.33
N ALA A 135 -7.29 -6.75 -7.27
CA ALA A 135 -7.10 -8.19 -7.05
C ALA A 135 -8.40 -8.95 -6.71
N GLY A 136 -9.45 -8.22 -6.33
CA GLY A 136 -10.78 -8.76 -6.03
C GLY A 136 -10.97 -9.20 -4.58
N ASN A 137 -12.22 -9.53 -4.24
CA ASN A 137 -12.63 -9.85 -2.89
C ASN A 137 -12.47 -11.36 -2.63
N SER A 138 -11.38 -11.71 -1.91
CA SER A 138 -11.22 -13.01 -1.25
C SER A 138 -11.12 -12.80 0.27
N ASP A 139 -11.37 -13.84 1.07
CA ASP A 139 -11.24 -13.75 2.53
C ASP A 139 -9.83 -13.33 2.95
N ASP A 140 -8.81 -13.82 2.25
CA ASP A 140 -7.42 -13.44 2.50
C ASP A 140 -7.17 -11.95 2.18
N ASN A 141 -7.72 -11.44 1.07
CA ASN A 141 -7.59 -10.03 0.71
C ASN A 141 -8.34 -9.14 1.70
N ALA A 142 -9.54 -9.54 2.13
CA ALA A 142 -10.33 -8.80 3.12
C ALA A 142 -9.60 -8.71 4.46
N LYS A 143 -8.98 -9.80 4.92
CA LYS A 143 -8.18 -9.82 6.13
C LYS A 143 -6.97 -8.89 6.02
N ILE A 144 -6.17 -9.02 4.96
CA ILE A 144 -5.00 -8.16 4.75
C ILE A 144 -5.40 -6.68 4.62
N ARG A 145 -6.53 -6.38 3.98
CA ARG A 145 -7.09 -5.02 3.94
C ARG A 145 -7.32 -4.47 5.34
N SER A 146 -8.00 -5.24 6.20
CA SER A 146 -8.26 -4.85 7.59
C SER A 146 -6.96 -4.63 8.37
N ASP A 147 -5.95 -5.49 8.17
CA ASP A 147 -4.64 -5.35 8.80
C ASP A 147 -3.90 -4.09 8.32
N ILE A 148 -3.96 -3.76 7.02
CA ILE A 148 -3.39 -2.54 6.42
C ILE A 148 -4.09 -1.29 6.96
N GLU A 149 -5.42 -1.28 7.00
CA GLU A 149 -6.21 -0.16 7.53
C GLU A 149 -5.93 0.06 9.01
N GLY A 150 -5.90 -1.02 9.81
CA GLY A 150 -5.56 -0.96 11.23
C GLY A 150 -4.14 -0.44 11.48
N LEU A 151 -3.16 -0.92 10.72
CA LEU A 151 -1.76 -0.47 10.80
C LEU A 151 -1.64 1.02 10.45
N PHE A 152 -2.32 1.48 9.40
CA PHE A 152 -2.30 2.87 8.97
C PHE A 152 -2.93 3.80 10.02
N ILE A 153 -4.10 3.45 10.57
CA ILE A 153 -4.78 4.21 11.62
C ILE A 153 -3.89 4.32 12.87
N THR A 154 -3.32 3.21 13.32
CA THR A 154 -2.50 3.17 14.54
C THR A 154 -1.14 3.85 14.37
N SER A 155 -0.68 4.07 13.14
CA SER A 155 0.58 4.76 12.85
C SER A 155 0.55 6.27 13.18
N GLN A 156 -0.64 6.87 13.28
CA GLN A 156 -0.88 8.31 13.43
C GLN A 156 -0.32 9.18 12.29
N VAL A 157 0.07 8.57 11.17
CA VAL A 157 0.52 9.29 9.97
C VAL A 157 -0.63 10.07 9.33
N ALA A 158 -1.84 9.49 9.37
CA ALA A 158 -3.07 10.11 8.88
C ALA A 158 -3.64 11.15 9.86
N SER A 159 -2.79 12.03 10.41
CA SER A 159 -3.26 13.18 11.16
C SER A 159 -4.01 14.15 10.25
N CYS A 160 -4.93 14.93 10.82
CA CYS A 160 -5.69 15.92 10.08
C CYS A 160 -4.76 16.88 9.31
N ASP A 161 -3.74 17.39 9.99
CA ASP A 161 -2.76 18.33 9.39
C ASP A 161 -2.03 17.70 8.20
N ASN A 162 -1.58 16.45 8.32
CA ASN A 162 -0.90 15.75 7.23
C ASN A 162 -1.83 15.53 6.03
N LEU A 163 -3.10 15.16 6.27
CA LEU A 163 -4.08 14.94 5.21
C LEU A 163 -4.44 16.25 4.51
N ILE A 164 -4.66 17.35 5.25
CA ILE A 164 -4.94 18.66 4.67
C ILE A 164 -3.74 19.14 3.86
N ALA A 165 -2.51 19.05 4.40
CA ALA A 165 -1.31 19.46 3.70
C ALA A 165 -1.10 18.67 2.38
N LEU A 166 -1.43 17.39 2.39
CA LEU A 166 -1.33 16.53 1.20
C LEU A 166 -2.38 16.85 0.14
N PHE A 167 -3.64 16.98 0.55
CA PHE A 167 -4.74 17.05 -0.40
C PHE A 167 -5.05 18.47 -0.90
N THR A 168 -4.76 19.52 -0.12
CA THR A 168 -5.06 20.90 -0.55
C THR A 168 -4.42 21.25 -1.89
N PRO A 169 -3.08 21.12 -2.09
CA PRO A 169 -2.48 21.49 -3.36
C PRO A 169 -2.95 20.59 -4.53
N ARG A 170 -3.29 19.35 -4.26
CA ARG A 170 -3.80 18.42 -5.29
C ARG A 170 -5.21 18.82 -5.74
N TYR A 171 -6.08 19.19 -4.78
CA TYR A 171 -7.43 19.63 -5.05
C TYR A 171 -7.45 20.98 -5.79
N GLU A 172 -6.59 21.92 -5.40
CA GLU A 172 -6.45 23.21 -6.07
C GLU A 172 -5.96 23.05 -7.51
N ALA A 173 -5.08 22.08 -7.79
CA ALA A 173 -4.58 21.80 -9.13
C ALA A 173 -5.62 21.18 -10.06
N ASP A 174 -6.52 20.32 -9.54
CA ASP A 174 -7.56 19.63 -10.32
C ASP A 174 -8.83 19.37 -9.48
N PRO A 175 -9.65 20.42 -9.26
CA PRO A 175 -10.85 20.32 -8.42
C PRO A 175 -12.00 19.51 -9.06
N ASP A 176 -11.88 19.15 -10.33
CA ASP A 176 -12.88 18.36 -11.07
C ASP A 176 -12.56 16.85 -11.07
N ASN A 177 -11.44 16.43 -10.51
CA ASN A 177 -11.03 15.05 -10.37
C ASN A 177 -11.88 14.34 -9.31
N MET A 178 -12.91 13.61 -9.74
CA MET A 178 -13.87 12.96 -8.84
C MET A 178 -13.24 11.81 -8.03
N ASP A 179 -12.21 11.16 -8.52
CA ASP A 179 -11.46 10.14 -7.76
C ASP A 179 -10.72 10.79 -6.58
N LEU A 180 -10.07 11.93 -6.83
CA LEU A 180 -9.44 12.72 -5.79
C LEU A 180 -10.46 13.25 -4.78
N VAL A 181 -11.56 13.82 -5.24
CA VAL A 181 -12.66 14.33 -4.39
C VAL A 181 -13.20 13.23 -3.49
N THR A 182 -13.49 12.06 -4.03
CA THR A 182 -13.97 10.90 -3.26
C THR A 182 -12.95 10.45 -2.22
N ASN A 183 -11.67 10.45 -2.57
CA ASN A 183 -10.59 10.09 -1.67
C ASN A 183 -10.45 11.10 -0.52
N ILE A 184 -10.52 12.40 -0.80
CA ILE A 184 -10.53 13.46 0.22
C ILE A 184 -11.68 13.24 1.21
N VAL A 185 -12.91 13.06 0.70
CA VAL A 185 -14.08 12.85 1.55
C VAL A 185 -13.93 11.60 2.42
N LYS A 186 -13.43 10.51 1.85
CA LYS A 186 -13.18 9.26 2.59
C LYS A 186 -12.14 9.45 3.69
N MET A 187 -11.00 10.03 3.36
CA MET A 187 -9.87 10.15 4.29
C MET A 187 -10.14 11.18 5.41
N LEU A 188 -10.59 12.39 5.07
CA LEU A 188 -10.90 13.41 6.06
C LEU A 188 -12.17 13.05 6.86
N GLY A 189 -13.16 12.45 6.20
CA GLY A 189 -14.42 12.02 6.83
C GLY A 189 -14.23 10.91 7.88
N SER A 190 -13.26 10.02 7.68
CA SER A 190 -12.94 8.94 8.62
C SER A 190 -11.92 9.32 9.70
N THR A 191 -11.27 10.49 9.60
CA THR A 191 -10.30 10.97 10.59
C THR A 191 -11.00 11.85 11.62
N GLU A 192 -10.92 11.49 12.88
CA GLU A 192 -11.58 12.21 13.97
C GLU A 192 -11.13 13.69 14.03
N GLY A 193 -12.10 14.58 14.11
CA GLY A 193 -11.87 16.02 14.18
C GLY A 193 -11.46 16.68 12.85
N CYS A 194 -11.35 15.91 11.76
CA CYS A 194 -10.85 16.39 10.49
C CYS A 194 -11.94 16.82 9.49
N GLN A 195 -13.20 16.81 9.90
CA GLN A 195 -14.29 17.20 8.99
C GLN A 195 -14.55 18.72 8.98
N ASN A 196 -14.13 19.45 10.00
CA ASN A 196 -14.42 20.88 10.11
C ASN A 196 -13.33 21.75 9.47
N ASN A 197 -13.19 21.66 8.14
CA ASN A 197 -12.27 22.48 7.35
C ASN A 197 -12.84 22.75 5.95
N ASP A 198 -12.30 23.77 5.26
CA ASP A 198 -12.81 24.19 3.97
C ASP A 198 -12.53 23.17 2.86
N LEU A 199 -11.43 22.44 2.90
CA LEU A 199 -11.13 21.38 1.93
C LEU A 199 -12.19 20.28 1.97
N PHE A 200 -12.57 19.83 3.16
CA PHE A 200 -13.61 18.81 3.32
C PHE A 200 -14.96 19.32 2.85
N LEU A 201 -15.35 20.55 3.25
CA LEU A 201 -16.59 21.18 2.79
C LEU A 201 -16.65 21.27 1.26
N ASN A 202 -15.59 21.76 0.63
CA ASN A 202 -15.51 21.89 -0.83
C ASN A 202 -15.62 20.51 -1.52
N ALA A 203 -14.89 19.51 -1.02
CA ALA A 203 -14.92 18.16 -1.58
C ALA A 203 -16.30 17.50 -1.43
N VAL A 204 -16.93 17.58 -0.24
CA VAL A 204 -18.29 17.03 -0.03
C VAL A 204 -19.32 17.76 -0.89
N THR A 205 -19.23 19.08 -1.00
CA THR A 205 -20.11 19.88 -1.87
C THR A 205 -19.99 19.45 -3.33
N LYS A 206 -18.76 19.24 -3.82
CA LYS A 206 -18.49 18.77 -5.17
C LYS A 206 -19.02 17.36 -5.40
N MET A 207 -18.77 16.46 -4.45
CA MET A 207 -19.27 15.08 -4.51
C MET A 207 -20.81 15.04 -4.54
N HIS A 208 -21.45 15.77 -3.64
CA HIS A 208 -22.91 15.85 -3.57
C HIS A 208 -23.55 16.43 -4.83
N LYS A 209 -22.92 17.46 -5.42
CA LYS A 209 -23.38 18.05 -6.68
C LYS A 209 -23.29 17.07 -7.85
N ASN A 210 -22.25 16.21 -7.88
CA ASN A 210 -22.05 15.23 -8.94
C ASN A 210 -22.96 14.00 -8.75
N GLU A 211 -23.06 13.51 -7.53
CA GLU A 211 -23.85 12.33 -7.15
C GLU A 211 -24.47 12.54 -5.76
N PRO A 212 -25.68 13.13 -5.69
CA PRO A 212 -26.37 13.36 -4.42
C PRO A 212 -26.60 12.06 -3.66
N SER A 213 -26.33 12.07 -2.35
CA SER A 213 -26.61 10.94 -1.45
C SER A 213 -26.98 11.42 -0.05
N ALA A 214 -27.73 10.61 0.68
CA ALA A 214 -28.07 10.90 2.07
C ALA A 214 -26.81 11.14 2.93
N SER A 215 -25.72 10.40 2.70
CA SER A 215 -24.47 10.57 3.42
C SER A 215 -23.80 11.91 3.13
N SER A 216 -23.72 12.33 1.86
CA SER A 216 -23.14 13.63 1.49
C SER A 216 -24.01 14.79 1.98
N ALA A 217 -25.33 14.67 1.89
CA ALA A 217 -26.28 15.65 2.43
C ALA A 217 -26.12 15.80 3.96
N TYR A 218 -25.97 14.68 4.68
CA TYR A 218 -25.74 14.70 6.12
C TYR A 218 -24.42 15.38 6.53
N TYR A 219 -23.34 15.16 5.79
CA TYR A 219 -22.10 15.90 6.03
C TYR A 219 -22.28 17.40 5.79
N LEU A 220 -22.95 17.80 4.70
CA LEU A 220 -23.23 19.22 4.40
C LEU A 220 -24.11 19.85 5.48
N TYR A 221 -25.15 19.17 5.94
CA TYR A 221 -25.95 19.60 7.07
C TYR A 221 -25.08 19.91 8.29
N LYS A 222 -24.21 18.98 8.69
CA LYS A 222 -23.34 19.17 9.86
C LYS A 222 -22.38 20.36 9.68
N LEU A 223 -21.77 20.48 8.50
CA LEU A 223 -20.79 21.53 8.21
C LEU A 223 -21.44 22.93 8.18
N HIS A 224 -22.60 23.07 7.56
CA HIS A 224 -23.35 24.35 7.54
C HIS A 224 -23.93 24.68 8.91
N SER A 225 -24.38 23.69 9.66
CA SER A 225 -24.81 23.90 11.07
C SER A 225 -23.66 24.41 11.96
N ALA A 226 -22.44 23.90 11.77
CA ALA A 226 -21.28 24.36 12.53
C ALA A 226 -20.82 25.79 12.17
N LYS A 227 -21.25 26.29 11.00
CA LYS A 227 -20.99 27.67 10.51
C LYS A 227 -22.16 28.63 10.79
N ASP A 228 -23.17 28.20 11.55
CA ASP A 228 -24.41 28.96 11.83
C ASP A 228 -25.24 29.33 10.57
N GLU A 229 -25.05 28.60 9.48
CA GLU A 229 -25.76 28.79 8.20
C GLU A 229 -27.07 27.99 8.17
N SER A 230 -28.00 28.36 9.07
CA SER A 230 -29.21 27.58 9.41
C SER A 230 -30.11 27.24 8.22
N GLU A 231 -30.34 28.16 7.29
CA GLU A 231 -31.19 27.91 6.11
C GLU A 231 -30.61 26.81 5.20
N THR A 232 -29.29 26.90 4.92
CA THR A 232 -28.57 25.91 4.12
C THR A 232 -28.51 24.57 4.83
N ALA A 233 -28.29 24.57 6.14
CA ALA A 233 -28.27 23.36 6.95
C ALA A 233 -29.62 22.62 6.92
N ILE A 234 -30.76 23.34 7.08
CA ILE A 234 -32.10 22.75 7.03
C ILE A 234 -32.35 22.08 5.67
N LYS A 235 -31.98 22.76 4.57
CA LYS A 235 -32.13 22.19 3.23
C LYS A 235 -31.41 20.83 3.11
N TYR A 236 -30.14 20.75 3.53
CA TYR A 236 -29.39 19.49 3.46
C TYR A 236 -29.86 18.43 4.46
N PHE A 237 -30.44 18.85 5.59
CA PHE A 237 -31.09 17.92 6.49
C PHE A 237 -32.30 17.23 5.84
N GLU A 238 -33.16 17.99 5.17
CA GLU A 238 -34.30 17.45 4.43
C GLU A 238 -33.88 16.48 3.33
N GLU A 239 -32.79 16.80 2.60
CA GLU A 239 -32.22 15.91 1.57
C GLU A 239 -31.60 14.62 2.18
N ALA A 240 -31.09 14.69 3.40
CA ALA A 240 -30.48 13.53 4.06
C ALA A 240 -31.52 12.51 4.57
N VAL A 241 -32.77 12.95 4.85
CA VAL A 241 -33.83 12.12 5.44
C VAL A 241 -34.92 11.73 4.43
N SER A 242 -34.84 12.24 3.20
CA SER A 242 -35.76 11.90 2.09
C SER A 242 -35.32 10.60 1.39
#